data_0cbddd1aa56020f3e14ccfdeb656ef70
#
_entry.id   0cbddd1aa56020f3e14ccfdeb656ef70
#
_cell.length_a   1.000
_cell.length_b   1.000
_cell.length_c   1.000
_cell.angle_alpha   90.00
_cell.angle_beta   90.00
_cell.angle_gamma   90.00
#
_symmetry.space_group_name_H-M   'P 1'
#
loop_
_entity.id
_entity.type
_entity.pdbx_description
1 polymer ?
#
loop_
_entity_poly.entity_id
_entity_poly.type
_entity_poly.pdbx_seq_one_letter_code
_entity_poly.pdbx_strand_id
1 'polypeptide(L)'
;FEAYYREQGVCRSEEDFRAMMARFREPLPLTFRVNASGRLVGATMRRLEGEVLPALSRERGMKPPKAVAWYPNRMSWQIDVSQSASLKQSDSEAILRLHAFLKSAGETGALTRQELVSMIPPLFLEVKPKHRVMDMCAAPGSKTSQLLEMLHAASGEATPRGVEVANDASLHRANLLTHQCKRSHSPALIVTNHQAQLWPILYDGKKGKKLRFDRILADVPCSGDGTLRKSPDLWKKWNALSLIHI
;
A
#
# COMPACT_ATOMS: atom_id res chain seq x y z
N PHE A 1 -21.49 15.75 -3.26
CA PHE A 1 -20.79 15.01 -2.23
C PHE A 1 -21.39 15.27 -0.85
N GLU A 2 -21.37 16.51 -0.35
CA GLU A 2 -21.83 16.84 1.02
C GLU A 2 -23.29 16.45 1.27
N ALA A 3 -24.22 16.78 0.36
CA ALA A 3 -25.63 16.41 0.50
C ALA A 3 -25.82 14.87 0.58
N TYR A 4 -25.16 14.15 -0.31
CA TYR A 4 -25.19 12.69 -0.34
C TYR A 4 -24.71 12.07 0.99
N TYR A 5 -23.56 12.49 1.49
CA TYR A 5 -22.98 11.90 2.71
C TYR A 5 -23.72 12.32 4.00
N ARG A 6 -24.39 13.49 4.01
CA ARG A 6 -25.31 13.83 5.11
C ARG A 6 -26.56 12.92 5.11
N GLU A 7 -27.14 12.69 3.94
CA GLU A 7 -28.29 11.78 3.80
C GLU A 7 -27.93 10.34 4.21
N GLN A 8 -26.72 9.86 3.89
CA GLN A 8 -26.24 8.54 4.30
C GLN A 8 -25.95 8.42 5.81
N GLY A 9 -25.92 9.51 6.56
CA GLY A 9 -25.74 9.49 8.01
C GLY A 9 -24.40 8.89 8.47
N VAL A 10 -23.33 9.03 7.68
CA VAL A 10 -22.00 8.45 7.99
C VAL A 10 -21.32 9.08 9.19
N CYS A 11 -21.69 10.30 9.55
CA CYS A 11 -21.21 11.02 10.72
C CYS A 11 -22.29 11.07 11.80
N ARG A 12 -21.87 11.04 13.06
CA ARG A 12 -22.80 11.04 14.22
C ARG A 12 -23.41 12.42 14.49
N SER A 13 -22.75 13.47 14.05
CA SER A 13 -23.17 14.86 14.22
C SER A 13 -22.73 15.74 13.07
N GLU A 14 -23.30 16.95 12.96
CA GLU A 14 -22.86 17.95 11.99
C GLU A 14 -21.43 18.44 12.30
N GLU A 15 -21.00 18.40 13.54
CA GLU A 15 -19.63 18.72 13.93
C GLU A 15 -18.65 17.67 13.40
N ASP A 16 -18.95 16.38 13.56
CA ASP A 16 -18.18 15.26 12.98
C ASP A 16 -18.11 15.41 11.45
N PHE A 17 -19.23 15.79 10.81
CA PHE A 17 -19.27 15.99 9.37
C PHE A 17 -18.34 17.12 8.93
N ARG A 18 -18.36 18.26 9.62
CA ARG A 18 -17.46 19.40 9.34
C ARG A 18 -16.01 19.01 9.55
N ALA A 19 -15.71 18.24 10.62
CA ALA A 19 -14.36 17.73 10.87
C ALA A 19 -13.90 16.79 9.76
N MET A 20 -14.76 15.88 9.27
CA MET A 20 -14.49 15.03 8.13
C MET A 20 -14.17 15.84 6.88
N MET A 21 -15.00 16.85 6.54
CA MET A 21 -14.79 17.70 5.38
C MET A 21 -13.52 18.53 5.47
N ALA A 22 -13.14 18.99 6.66
CA ALA A 22 -11.88 19.68 6.89
C ALA A 22 -10.69 18.74 6.61
N ARG A 23 -10.77 17.48 7.07
CA ARG A 23 -9.73 16.47 6.80
C ARG A 23 -9.57 16.15 5.32
N PHE A 24 -10.64 16.14 4.54
CA PHE A 24 -10.54 15.95 3.10
C PHE A 24 -9.76 17.04 2.37
N ARG A 25 -9.68 18.24 2.92
CA ARG A 25 -8.91 19.39 2.38
C ARG A 25 -7.44 19.39 2.79
N GLU A 26 -7.08 18.59 3.80
CA GLU A 26 -5.69 18.48 4.23
C GLU A 26 -4.91 17.52 3.34
N PRO A 27 -3.68 17.84 2.93
CA PRO A 27 -2.85 16.90 2.19
C PRO A 27 -2.55 15.64 3.02
N LEU A 28 -2.38 14.50 2.32
CA LEU A 28 -1.98 13.26 2.99
C LEU A 28 -0.52 13.35 3.46
N PRO A 29 -0.22 12.89 4.67
CA PRO A 29 1.15 12.76 5.13
C PRO A 29 1.89 11.72 4.28
N LEU A 30 3.21 11.83 4.24
CA LEU A 30 4.06 10.80 3.66
C LEU A 30 4.06 9.57 4.57
N THR A 31 3.73 8.43 3.99
CA THR A 31 3.74 7.14 4.69
C THR A 31 4.48 6.09 3.89
N PHE A 32 5.19 5.21 4.59
CA PHE A 32 5.92 4.10 4.00
C PHE A 32 6.09 2.97 5.00
N ARG A 33 6.41 1.81 4.49
CA ARG A 33 6.80 0.66 5.29
C ARG A 33 8.13 0.08 4.82
N VAL A 34 8.94 -0.39 5.76
CA VAL A 34 10.18 -1.12 5.49
C VAL A 34 9.84 -2.58 5.28
N ASN A 35 10.46 -3.20 4.29
CA ASN A 35 10.26 -4.62 4.00
C ASN A 35 10.93 -5.47 5.09
N ALA A 36 10.11 -6.03 5.98
CA ALA A 36 10.56 -6.80 7.14
C ALA A 36 11.21 -8.15 6.77
N SER A 37 10.92 -8.69 5.59
CA SER A 37 11.45 -9.97 5.12
C SER A 37 12.72 -9.83 4.26
N GLY A 38 13.09 -8.60 3.90
CA GLY A 38 14.22 -8.33 3.02
C GLY A 38 15.58 -8.45 3.72
N ARG A 39 16.61 -8.88 2.98
CA ARG A 39 17.99 -8.95 3.50
C ARG A 39 18.54 -7.60 3.96
N LEU A 40 18.00 -6.51 3.44
CA LEU A 40 18.43 -5.15 3.75
C LEU A 40 17.72 -4.53 4.97
N VAL A 41 16.79 -5.24 5.61
CA VAL A 41 15.95 -4.70 6.70
C VAL A 41 16.80 -4.07 7.81
N GLY A 42 17.83 -4.75 8.30
CA GLY A 42 18.70 -4.23 9.38
C GLY A 42 19.47 -2.98 8.96
N ALA A 43 20.02 -2.95 7.75
CA ALA A 43 20.73 -1.78 7.23
C ALA A 43 19.78 -0.60 7.00
N THR A 44 18.60 -0.87 6.45
CA THR A 44 17.56 0.14 6.19
C THR A 44 17.08 0.76 7.50
N MET A 45 16.80 -0.06 8.53
CA MET A 45 16.35 0.43 9.84
C MET A 45 17.44 1.22 10.54
N ARG A 46 18.70 0.76 10.56
CA ARG A 46 19.82 1.54 11.13
C ARG A 46 19.96 2.91 10.48
N ARG A 47 19.88 2.99 9.16
CA ARG A 47 19.96 4.26 8.45
C ARG A 47 18.74 5.15 8.72
N LEU A 48 17.54 4.56 8.76
CA LEU A 48 16.30 5.28 9.08
C LEU A 48 16.38 5.89 10.48
N GLU A 49 16.61 5.05 11.50
CA GLU A 49 16.59 5.44 12.92
C GLU A 49 17.83 6.24 13.34
N GLY A 50 19.01 5.95 12.77
CA GLY A 50 20.25 6.62 13.11
C GLY A 50 20.51 7.93 12.39
N GLU A 51 19.99 8.10 11.18
CA GLU A 51 20.32 9.26 10.35
C GLU A 51 19.09 10.09 9.98
N VAL A 52 18.05 9.43 9.37
CA VAL A 52 16.94 10.13 8.74
C VAL A 52 15.97 10.71 9.77
N LEU A 53 15.51 9.89 10.70
CA LEU A 53 14.53 10.33 11.73
C LEU A 53 15.11 11.39 12.66
N PRO A 54 16.38 11.28 13.15
CA PRO A 54 16.97 12.33 13.97
C PRO A 54 17.13 13.66 13.22
N ALA A 55 17.50 13.63 11.94
CA ALA A 55 17.59 14.84 11.12
C ALA A 55 16.24 15.56 11.00
N LEU A 56 15.18 14.79 10.69
CA LEU A 56 13.82 15.33 10.59
C LEU A 56 13.28 15.85 11.94
N SER A 57 13.62 15.18 13.05
CA SER A 57 13.16 15.60 14.37
C SER A 57 13.80 16.92 14.84
N ARG A 58 14.94 17.30 14.27
CA ARG A 58 15.62 18.58 14.53
C ARG A 58 15.17 19.70 13.58
N GLU A 59 14.46 19.33 12.53
CA GLU A 59 14.01 20.31 11.52
C GLU A 59 12.95 21.25 12.10
N ARG A 60 13.22 22.54 12.00
CA ARG A 60 12.38 23.57 12.61
C ARG A 60 11.00 23.62 11.94
N GLY A 61 9.94 23.56 12.74
CA GLY A 61 8.56 23.62 12.25
C GLY A 61 8.02 22.26 11.75
N MET A 62 8.81 21.20 11.76
CA MET A 62 8.33 19.84 11.46
C MET A 62 7.84 19.12 12.71
N LYS A 63 6.76 18.37 12.56
CA LYS A 63 6.35 17.40 13.58
C LYS A 63 7.28 16.19 13.54
N PRO A 64 7.66 15.63 14.70
CA PRO A 64 8.51 14.43 14.73
C PRO A 64 7.89 13.29 13.92
N PRO A 65 8.72 12.53 13.16
CA PRO A 65 8.28 11.31 12.51
C PRO A 65 7.67 10.32 13.51
N LYS A 66 6.61 9.64 13.11
CA LYS A 66 5.89 8.70 13.98
C LYS A 66 5.93 7.29 13.43
N ALA A 67 6.33 6.32 14.25
CA ALA A 67 6.06 4.94 13.96
C ALA A 67 4.54 4.69 14.03
N VAL A 68 4.02 3.91 13.10
CA VAL A 68 2.60 3.56 13.05
C VAL A 68 2.34 2.49 14.11
N ALA A 69 1.66 2.84 15.19
CA ALA A 69 1.52 2.01 16.38
C ALA A 69 0.86 0.63 16.14
N TRP A 70 -0.10 0.57 15.22
CA TRP A 70 -0.82 -0.66 14.89
C TRP A 70 -0.12 -1.52 13.84
N TYR A 71 0.92 -1.00 13.17
CA TYR A 71 1.65 -1.78 12.17
C TYR A 71 2.72 -2.67 12.86
N PRO A 72 2.84 -3.96 12.47
CA PRO A 72 3.73 -4.90 13.14
C PRO A 72 5.20 -4.45 13.13
N ASN A 73 5.90 -4.75 14.24
CA ASN A 73 7.35 -4.60 14.37
C ASN A 73 7.89 -3.18 14.10
N ARG A 74 7.06 -2.14 14.22
CA ARG A 74 7.45 -0.75 13.93
C ARG A 74 7.99 -0.54 12.50
N MET A 75 7.58 -1.37 11.55
CA MET A 75 8.07 -1.30 10.17
C MET A 75 7.37 -0.26 9.31
N SER A 76 6.35 0.44 9.82
CA SER A 76 5.68 1.52 9.11
C SER A 76 5.84 2.85 9.82
N TRP A 77 6.01 3.91 9.02
CA TRP A 77 6.29 5.25 9.49
C TRP A 77 5.43 6.29 8.78
N GLN A 78 5.06 7.32 9.53
CA GLN A 78 4.37 8.51 9.04
C GLN A 78 5.23 9.74 9.29
N ILE A 79 5.36 10.57 8.26
CA ILE A 79 6.08 11.84 8.31
C ILE A 79 5.13 12.94 7.82
N ASP A 80 5.01 14.00 8.60
CA ASP A 80 4.07 15.09 8.34
C ASP A 80 4.62 16.08 7.29
N VAL A 81 4.92 15.54 6.11
CA VAL A 81 5.24 16.30 4.90
C VAL A 81 4.26 15.86 3.81
N SER A 82 3.81 16.81 3.01
CA SER A 82 2.93 16.48 1.89
C SER A 82 3.66 15.61 0.87
N GLN A 83 2.93 14.67 0.27
CA GLN A 83 3.50 13.71 -0.66
C GLN A 83 4.03 14.41 -1.93
N SER A 84 5.27 14.27 -2.23
CA SER A 84 5.91 14.30 -3.52
C SER A 84 6.43 15.60 -4.14
N ALA A 85 5.69 16.68 -4.26
CA ALA A 85 6.21 17.86 -4.99
C ALA A 85 7.22 18.67 -4.15
N SER A 86 7.00 18.77 -2.84
CA SER A 86 7.84 19.55 -1.93
C SER A 86 9.17 18.87 -1.56
N LEU A 87 9.26 17.53 -1.67
CA LEU A 87 10.48 16.80 -1.26
C LEU A 87 11.69 17.06 -2.16
N LYS A 88 11.45 17.23 -3.47
CA LYS A 88 12.55 17.44 -4.45
C LYS A 88 13.06 18.87 -4.50
N GLN A 89 12.20 19.82 -4.13
CA GLN A 89 12.46 21.26 -4.25
C GLN A 89 12.62 21.93 -2.89
N SER A 90 12.85 21.14 -1.84
CA SER A 90 13.03 21.67 -0.50
C SER A 90 14.43 22.22 -0.31
N ASP A 91 14.55 23.36 0.35
CA ASP A 91 15.82 23.91 0.81
C ASP A 91 16.35 23.22 2.09
N SER A 92 15.52 22.38 2.71
CA SER A 92 15.90 21.64 3.92
C SER A 92 16.73 20.41 3.59
N GLU A 93 17.95 20.36 4.12
CA GLU A 93 18.85 19.20 3.99
C GLU A 93 18.22 17.93 4.56
N ALA A 94 17.47 18.02 5.67
CA ALA A 94 16.79 16.88 6.26
C ALA A 94 15.74 16.28 5.31
N ILE A 95 14.97 17.13 4.61
CA ILE A 95 13.98 16.69 3.62
C ILE A 95 14.67 16.09 2.38
N LEU A 96 15.77 16.67 1.92
CA LEU A 96 16.55 16.11 0.81
C LEU A 96 17.14 14.74 1.17
N ARG A 97 17.65 14.57 2.40
CA ARG A 97 18.12 13.27 2.92
C ARG A 97 16.98 12.24 2.98
N LEU A 98 15.80 12.64 3.44
CA LEU A 98 14.62 11.78 3.41
C LEU A 98 14.29 11.36 1.98
N HIS A 99 14.27 12.31 1.04
CA HIS A 99 13.99 12.01 -0.36
C HIS A 99 14.99 11.01 -0.94
N ALA A 100 16.29 11.22 -0.72
CA ALA A 100 17.34 10.31 -1.17
C ALA A 100 17.21 8.92 -0.54
N PHE A 101 16.89 8.84 0.75
CA PHE A 101 16.62 7.59 1.45
C PHE A 101 15.44 6.84 0.85
N LEU A 102 14.28 7.51 0.68
CA LEU A 102 13.07 6.90 0.12
C LEU A 102 13.29 6.42 -1.32
N LYS A 103 14.07 7.16 -2.11
CA LYS A 103 14.40 6.77 -3.48
C LYS A 103 15.28 5.51 -3.47
N SER A 104 16.42 5.55 -2.80
CA SER A 104 17.38 4.43 -2.80
C SER A 104 16.80 3.15 -2.19
N ALA A 105 16.11 3.26 -1.05
CA ALA A 105 15.50 2.11 -0.40
C ALA A 105 14.28 1.57 -1.19
N GLY A 106 13.57 2.44 -1.90
CA GLY A 106 12.48 2.04 -2.80
C GLY A 106 12.96 1.32 -4.05
N GLU A 107 14.06 1.76 -4.65
CA GLU A 107 14.66 1.11 -5.83
C GLU A 107 15.19 -0.30 -5.54
N THR A 108 15.68 -0.52 -4.32
CA THR A 108 16.16 -1.84 -3.87
C THR A 108 15.06 -2.77 -3.34
N GLY A 109 13.80 -2.31 -3.29
CA GLY A 109 12.69 -3.07 -2.68
C GLY A 109 12.75 -3.16 -1.15
N ALA A 110 13.69 -2.46 -0.50
CA ALA A 110 13.82 -2.44 0.96
C ALA A 110 12.71 -1.61 1.64
N LEU A 111 12.00 -0.78 0.87
CA LEU A 111 10.95 0.11 1.34
C LEU A 111 9.85 0.24 0.29
N THR A 112 8.60 0.33 0.74
CA THR A 112 7.43 0.59 -0.11
C THR A 112 6.67 1.81 0.43
N ARG A 113 6.44 2.81 -0.44
CA ARG A 113 5.51 3.90 -0.13
C ARG A 113 4.08 3.38 -0.25
N GLN A 114 3.30 3.54 0.80
CA GLN A 114 1.92 3.07 0.84
C GLN A 114 1.13 3.92 1.81
N GLU A 115 -0.12 4.23 1.49
CA GLU A 115 -1.03 4.93 2.41
C GLU A 115 -1.39 4.03 3.59
N LEU A 116 -1.59 4.63 4.77
CA LEU A 116 -1.91 3.89 5.99
C LEU A 116 -3.14 3.01 5.84
N VAL A 117 -4.23 3.56 5.30
CA VAL A 117 -5.47 2.79 5.09
C VAL A 117 -5.27 1.61 4.13
N SER A 118 -4.38 1.76 3.16
CA SER A 118 -4.04 0.69 2.21
C SER A 118 -3.22 -0.45 2.84
N MET A 119 -2.56 -0.21 3.98
CA MET A 119 -1.79 -1.23 4.70
C MET A 119 -2.68 -2.17 5.53
N ILE A 120 -3.92 -1.77 5.83
CA ILE A 120 -4.82 -2.49 6.74
C ILE A 120 -5.33 -3.81 6.15
N PRO A 121 -5.92 -3.85 4.93
CA PRO A 121 -6.53 -5.07 4.41
C PRO A 121 -5.61 -6.29 4.35
N PRO A 122 -4.33 -6.18 3.91
CA PRO A 122 -3.43 -7.32 3.92
C PRO A 122 -3.18 -7.92 5.31
N LEU A 123 -3.18 -7.10 6.38
CA LEU A 123 -2.96 -7.60 7.73
C LEU A 123 -4.09 -8.50 8.22
N PHE A 124 -5.34 -8.20 7.84
CA PHE A 124 -6.50 -9.03 8.19
C PHE A 124 -6.51 -10.40 7.49
N LEU A 125 -5.74 -10.57 6.43
CA LEU A 125 -5.63 -11.86 5.75
C LEU A 125 -4.76 -12.87 6.51
N GLU A 126 -3.96 -12.43 7.48
CA GLU A 126 -3.08 -13.32 8.27
C GLU A 126 -2.32 -14.32 7.39
N VAL A 127 -1.68 -13.80 6.34
CA VAL A 127 -0.96 -14.63 5.36
C VAL A 127 0.19 -15.38 6.04
N LYS A 128 0.32 -16.67 5.71
CA LYS A 128 1.37 -17.56 6.21
C LYS A 128 2.23 -18.07 5.04
N PRO A 129 3.50 -18.45 5.28
CA PRO A 129 4.46 -18.82 4.23
C PRO A 129 4.04 -19.95 3.28
N LYS A 130 3.07 -20.76 3.67
CA LYS A 130 2.53 -21.88 2.85
C LYS A 130 1.25 -21.57 2.09
N HIS A 131 0.67 -20.35 2.30
CA HIS A 131 -0.62 -20.00 1.71
C HIS A 131 -0.51 -19.75 0.21
N ARG A 132 -1.55 -20.12 -0.50
CA ARG A 132 -1.85 -19.64 -1.85
C ARG A 132 -2.71 -18.39 -1.70
N VAL A 133 -2.20 -17.28 -2.15
CA VAL A 133 -2.84 -15.97 -1.99
C VAL A 133 -3.27 -15.46 -3.36
N MET A 134 -4.44 -14.86 -3.44
CA MET A 134 -4.94 -14.17 -4.62
C MET A 134 -5.15 -12.71 -4.29
N ASP A 135 -4.55 -11.80 -5.08
CA ASP A 135 -4.87 -10.38 -5.12
C ASP A 135 -5.64 -10.10 -6.42
N MET A 136 -6.96 -9.88 -6.32
CA MET A 136 -7.87 -9.88 -7.48
C MET A 136 -7.74 -8.64 -8.36
N CYS A 137 -7.39 -7.48 -7.78
CA CYS A 137 -7.27 -6.19 -8.46
C CYS A 137 -5.99 -5.49 -7.99
N ALA A 138 -4.85 -6.10 -8.27
CA ALA A 138 -3.58 -5.91 -7.59
C ALA A 138 -2.86 -4.60 -7.92
N ALA A 139 -3.03 -4.07 -9.12
CA ALA A 139 -2.26 -2.90 -9.55
C ALA A 139 -2.60 -1.63 -8.75
N PRO A 140 -1.60 -0.83 -8.39
CA PRO A 140 -0.19 -0.84 -8.83
C PRO A 140 0.76 -1.77 -8.06
N GLY A 141 0.31 -2.55 -7.04
CA GLY A 141 1.12 -3.57 -6.38
C GLY A 141 1.58 -3.27 -4.96
N SER A 142 1.07 -2.22 -4.31
CA SER A 142 1.48 -1.91 -2.93
C SER A 142 0.96 -2.93 -1.91
N LYS A 143 -0.27 -3.42 -2.07
CA LYS A 143 -0.84 -4.50 -1.25
C LYS A 143 -0.21 -5.85 -1.60
N THR A 144 -0.03 -6.13 -2.90
CA THR A 144 0.73 -7.28 -3.40
C THR A 144 2.12 -7.37 -2.77
N SER A 145 2.91 -6.29 -2.79
CA SER A 145 4.23 -6.28 -2.13
C SER A 145 4.14 -6.61 -0.64
N GLN A 146 3.09 -6.14 0.05
CA GLN A 146 2.88 -6.43 1.46
C GLN A 146 2.53 -7.90 1.70
N LEU A 147 1.68 -8.50 0.85
CA LEU A 147 1.34 -9.92 0.91
C LEU A 147 2.56 -10.81 0.65
N LEU A 148 3.40 -10.45 -0.33
CA LEU A 148 4.67 -11.12 -0.58
C LEU A 148 5.60 -11.08 0.63
N GLU A 149 5.73 -9.91 1.28
CA GLU A 149 6.52 -9.79 2.51
C GLU A 149 6.01 -10.71 3.61
N MET A 150 4.68 -10.81 3.78
CA MET A 150 4.07 -11.72 4.75
C MET A 150 4.32 -13.19 4.40
N LEU A 151 4.31 -13.56 3.12
CA LEU A 151 4.68 -14.92 2.67
C LEU A 151 6.13 -15.27 3.03
N HIS A 152 7.03 -14.28 2.96
CA HIS A 152 8.44 -14.48 3.28
C HIS A 152 8.77 -14.40 4.79
N ALA A 153 7.96 -13.67 5.58
CA ALA A 153 8.30 -13.20 6.93
C ALA A 153 8.58 -14.32 7.96
N ALA A 154 8.10 -15.53 7.76
CA ALA A 154 8.24 -16.60 8.74
C ALA A 154 8.84 -17.88 8.13
N SER A 155 9.38 -17.82 6.91
CA SER A 155 9.82 -19.02 6.23
C SER A 155 11.13 -19.58 6.77
N GLY A 156 12.00 -18.73 7.36
CA GLY A 156 13.37 -19.11 7.65
C GLY A 156 14.14 -19.62 6.41
N GLU A 157 13.41 -19.80 5.30
CA GLU A 157 13.85 -20.29 4.00
C GLU A 157 13.96 -19.10 3.05
N ALA A 158 14.87 -19.17 2.09
CA ALA A 158 15.03 -18.12 1.08
C ALA A 158 13.80 -17.97 0.17
N THR A 159 12.98 -19.02 0.07
CA THR A 159 11.78 -19.06 -0.78
C THR A 159 10.61 -19.64 0.01
N PRO A 160 9.46 -18.97 0.07
CA PRO A 160 8.27 -19.50 0.72
C PRO A 160 7.71 -20.68 -0.09
N ARG A 161 7.01 -21.59 0.58
CA ARG A 161 6.29 -22.70 -0.08
C ARG A 161 4.97 -22.26 -0.69
N GLY A 162 4.46 -21.10 -0.28
CA GLY A 162 3.26 -20.49 -0.81
C GLY A 162 3.53 -19.72 -2.08
N VAL A 163 2.46 -19.20 -2.67
CA VAL A 163 2.50 -18.41 -3.89
C VAL A 163 1.45 -17.31 -3.82
N GLU A 164 1.77 -16.17 -4.39
CA GLU A 164 0.81 -15.10 -4.64
C GLU A 164 0.51 -15.02 -6.14
N VAL A 165 -0.77 -14.99 -6.47
CA VAL A 165 -1.27 -14.66 -7.80
C VAL A 165 -1.86 -13.27 -7.74
N ALA A 166 -1.20 -12.32 -8.39
CA ALA A 166 -1.61 -10.94 -8.46
C ALA A 166 -2.23 -10.64 -9.84
N ASN A 167 -3.49 -10.26 -9.85
CA ASN A 167 -4.27 -10.08 -11.06
C ASN A 167 -4.69 -8.61 -11.26
N ASP A 168 -4.77 -8.18 -12.50
CA ASP A 168 -5.47 -6.93 -12.84
C ASP A 168 -6.13 -7.06 -14.22
N ALA A 169 -7.34 -6.52 -14.36
CA ALA A 169 -8.10 -6.59 -15.61
C ALA A 169 -7.48 -5.75 -16.73
N SER A 170 -6.77 -4.70 -16.40
CA SER A 170 -6.11 -3.81 -17.37
C SER A 170 -4.69 -4.30 -17.66
N LEU A 171 -4.38 -4.61 -18.91
CA LEU A 171 -3.04 -4.99 -19.35
C LEU A 171 -1.99 -3.91 -19.00
N HIS A 172 -2.33 -2.64 -19.20
CA HIS A 172 -1.44 -1.53 -18.85
C HIS A 172 -1.12 -1.54 -17.34
N ARG A 173 -2.13 -1.75 -16.49
CA ARG A 173 -1.96 -1.83 -15.03
C ARG A 173 -1.21 -3.09 -14.60
N ALA A 174 -1.46 -4.23 -15.25
CA ALA A 174 -0.71 -5.48 -15.00
C ALA A 174 0.78 -5.32 -15.34
N ASN A 175 1.13 -4.60 -16.40
CA ASN A 175 2.50 -4.27 -16.71
C ASN A 175 3.14 -3.36 -15.64
N LEU A 176 2.39 -2.36 -15.15
CA LEU A 176 2.83 -1.50 -14.05
C LEU A 176 3.05 -2.32 -12.77
N LEU A 177 2.12 -3.22 -12.44
CA LEU A 177 2.22 -4.15 -11.31
C LEU A 177 3.51 -4.99 -11.41
N THR A 178 3.76 -5.60 -12.56
CA THR A 178 4.99 -6.38 -12.83
C THR A 178 6.24 -5.53 -12.59
N HIS A 179 6.26 -4.32 -13.12
CA HIS A 179 7.39 -3.40 -12.93
C HIS A 179 7.60 -3.02 -11.46
N GLN A 180 6.53 -2.80 -10.70
CA GLN A 180 6.64 -2.44 -9.28
C GLN A 180 7.08 -3.64 -8.42
N CYS A 181 6.50 -4.81 -8.65
CA CYS A 181 6.77 -6.01 -7.86
C CYS A 181 8.12 -6.68 -8.19
N LYS A 182 8.70 -6.42 -9.36
CA LYS A 182 10.04 -6.88 -9.76
C LYS A 182 11.11 -6.58 -8.70
N ARG A 183 10.97 -5.49 -7.96
CA ARG A 183 11.90 -5.09 -6.89
C ARG A 183 11.91 -6.04 -5.68
N SER A 184 10.87 -6.84 -5.51
CA SER A 184 10.82 -7.84 -4.42
C SER A 184 11.73 -9.04 -4.68
N HIS A 185 12.13 -9.26 -5.95
CA HIS A 185 12.90 -10.43 -6.39
C HIS A 185 12.36 -11.76 -5.89
N SER A 186 11.04 -11.84 -5.65
CA SER A 186 10.38 -13.03 -5.14
C SER A 186 9.98 -13.98 -6.26
N PRO A 187 10.39 -15.26 -6.19
CA PRO A 187 9.90 -16.27 -7.14
C PRO A 187 8.47 -16.74 -6.82
N ALA A 188 7.91 -16.30 -5.70
CA ALA A 188 6.57 -16.68 -5.24
C ALA A 188 5.45 -15.79 -5.80
N LEU A 189 5.71 -15.01 -6.85
CA LEU A 189 4.74 -14.12 -7.49
C LEU A 189 4.44 -14.57 -8.91
N ILE A 190 3.14 -14.67 -9.21
CA ILE A 190 2.62 -14.84 -10.57
C ILE A 190 1.72 -13.65 -10.88
N VAL A 191 2.02 -12.89 -11.93
CA VAL A 191 1.16 -11.81 -12.40
C VAL A 191 0.28 -12.31 -13.53
N THR A 192 -1.01 -11.97 -13.47
CA THR A 192 -2.00 -12.38 -14.47
C THR A 192 -2.84 -11.18 -14.93
N ASN A 193 -3.42 -11.31 -16.12
CA ASN A 193 -4.27 -10.27 -16.68
C ASN A 193 -5.63 -10.88 -17.08
N HIS A 194 -6.59 -10.83 -16.15
CA HIS A 194 -7.96 -11.29 -16.33
C HIS A 194 -8.96 -10.37 -15.66
N GLN A 195 -10.16 -10.31 -16.17
CA GLN A 195 -11.30 -9.78 -15.42
C GLN A 195 -11.58 -10.71 -14.24
N ALA A 196 -11.58 -10.17 -13.01
CA ALA A 196 -11.62 -10.98 -11.79
C ALA A 196 -12.88 -11.86 -11.69
N GLN A 197 -14.05 -11.36 -12.18
CA GLN A 197 -15.31 -12.10 -12.22
C GLN A 197 -15.29 -13.25 -13.24
N LEU A 198 -14.38 -13.23 -14.21
CA LEU A 198 -14.20 -14.26 -15.23
C LEU A 198 -12.92 -15.09 -14.99
N TRP A 199 -12.38 -15.04 -13.79
CA TRP A 199 -11.16 -15.75 -13.44
C TRP A 199 -11.32 -17.27 -13.74
N PRO A 200 -10.36 -17.89 -14.45
CA PRO A 200 -10.47 -19.29 -14.82
C PRO A 200 -10.35 -20.22 -13.60
N ILE A 201 -11.06 -21.33 -13.65
CA ILE A 201 -10.86 -22.40 -12.67
C ILE A 201 -9.53 -23.08 -12.97
N LEU A 202 -8.62 -23.04 -11.99
CA LEU A 202 -7.33 -23.71 -12.09
C LEU A 202 -7.43 -25.14 -11.57
N TYR A 203 -6.66 -26.05 -12.16
CA TYR A 203 -6.59 -27.43 -11.75
C TYR A 203 -5.14 -27.84 -11.44
N ASP A 204 -4.97 -28.71 -10.46
CA ASP A 204 -3.70 -29.42 -10.25
C ASP A 204 -3.50 -30.39 -11.42
N GLY A 205 -2.48 -30.12 -12.26
CA GLY A 205 -2.19 -30.89 -13.45
C GLY A 205 -1.92 -32.37 -13.21
N LYS A 206 -1.57 -32.79 -11.99
CA LYS A 206 -1.29 -34.18 -11.63
C LYS A 206 -2.52 -34.98 -11.20
N LYS A 207 -3.52 -34.32 -10.59
CA LYS A 207 -4.66 -34.98 -9.94
C LYS A 207 -6.02 -34.50 -10.42
N GLY A 208 -6.07 -33.54 -11.34
CA GLY A 208 -7.31 -32.92 -11.82
C GLY A 208 -8.16 -32.25 -10.75
N LYS A 209 -7.58 -31.97 -9.56
CA LYS A 209 -8.27 -31.31 -8.48
C LYS A 209 -8.27 -29.81 -8.70
N LYS A 210 -9.41 -29.16 -8.41
CA LYS A 210 -9.50 -27.70 -8.44
C LYS A 210 -8.53 -27.09 -7.43
N LEU A 211 -7.68 -26.18 -7.90
CA LEU A 211 -6.86 -25.33 -7.03
C LEU A 211 -7.74 -24.30 -6.34
N ARG A 212 -7.51 -24.09 -5.07
CA ARG A 212 -8.17 -23.06 -4.25
C ARG A 212 -7.13 -22.20 -3.61
N PHE A 213 -7.48 -20.94 -3.35
CA PHE A 213 -6.67 -20.02 -2.59
C PHE A 213 -7.02 -20.11 -1.11
N ASP A 214 -6.00 -19.99 -0.25
CA ASP A 214 -6.17 -19.95 1.20
C ASP A 214 -6.60 -18.55 1.66
N ARG A 215 -6.18 -17.51 0.91
CA ARG A 215 -6.48 -16.10 1.18
C ARG A 215 -6.75 -15.37 -0.13
N ILE A 216 -7.75 -14.51 -0.12
CA ILE A 216 -8.11 -13.69 -1.29
C ILE A 216 -8.26 -12.25 -0.82
N LEU A 217 -7.52 -11.34 -1.46
CA LEU A 217 -7.69 -9.90 -1.34
C LEU A 217 -8.57 -9.43 -2.51
N ALA A 218 -9.71 -8.83 -2.19
CA ALA A 218 -10.64 -8.25 -3.14
C ALA A 218 -10.71 -6.72 -2.97
N ASP A 219 -9.61 -6.04 -3.31
CA ASP A 219 -9.55 -4.58 -3.38
C ASP A 219 -10.07 -4.12 -4.74
N VAL A 220 -11.36 -4.28 -4.92
CA VAL A 220 -12.06 -4.08 -6.21
C VAL A 220 -12.24 -2.60 -6.55
N PRO A 221 -12.47 -2.25 -7.82
CA PRO A 221 -12.79 -0.89 -8.22
C PRO A 221 -13.95 -0.32 -7.39
N CYS A 222 -13.81 0.94 -7.00
CA CYS A 222 -14.79 1.66 -6.19
C CYS A 222 -14.91 3.12 -6.66
N SER A 223 -15.82 3.91 -6.07
CA SER A 223 -16.01 5.34 -6.37
C SER A 223 -14.76 6.19 -6.18
N GLY A 224 -13.80 5.70 -5.39
CA GLY A 224 -12.56 6.40 -5.12
C GLY A 224 -12.68 7.53 -4.10
N ASP A 225 -13.76 7.64 -3.36
CA ASP A 225 -14.02 8.70 -2.39
C ASP A 225 -12.92 8.79 -1.31
N GLY A 226 -12.37 7.66 -0.89
CA GLY A 226 -11.23 7.61 0.00
C GLY A 226 -9.93 8.20 -0.56
N THR A 227 -9.86 8.45 -1.88
CA THR A 227 -8.67 8.97 -2.56
C THR A 227 -8.72 10.48 -2.85
N LEU A 228 -9.78 11.18 -2.46
CA LEU A 228 -9.97 12.62 -2.72
C LEU A 228 -8.82 13.49 -2.19
N ARG A 229 -8.21 13.11 -1.05
CA ARG A 229 -7.03 13.78 -0.49
C ARG A 229 -5.77 13.58 -1.34
N LYS A 230 -5.66 12.45 -2.04
CA LYS A 230 -4.52 12.11 -2.88
C LYS A 230 -4.65 12.67 -4.29
N SER A 231 -5.87 12.72 -4.79
CA SER A 231 -6.20 13.13 -6.16
C SER A 231 -7.33 14.16 -6.13
N PRO A 232 -7.03 15.43 -5.85
CA PRO A 232 -8.05 16.49 -5.74
C PRO A 232 -8.91 16.67 -6.99
N ASP A 233 -8.41 16.30 -8.16
CA ASP A 233 -9.20 16.35 -9.41
C ASP A 233 -10.43 15.42 -9.40
N LEU A 234 -10.46 14.42 -8.53
CA LEU A 234 -11.62 13.56 -8.36
C LEU A 234 -12.82 14.31 -7.79
N TRP A 235 -12.63 15.40 -7.05
CA TRP A 235 -13.70 16.26 -6.58
C TRP A 235 -14.56 16.81 -7.73
N LYS A 236 -13.93 17.15 -8.86
CA LYS A 236 -14.62 17.67 -10.04
C LYS A 236 -15.41 16.61 -10.80
N LYS A 237 -15.02 15.35 -10.66
CA LYS A 237 -15.60 14.19 -11.36
C LYS A 237 -16.60 13.42 -10.51
N TRP A 238 -16.65 13.72 -9.20
CA TRP A 238 -17.51 12.99 -8.29
C TRP A 238 -18.99 13.15 -8.67
N ASN A 239 -19.70 12.05 -8.69
CA ASN A 239 -21.16 12.03 -8.86
C ASN A 239 -21.74 10.81 -8.12
N ALA A 240 -23.02 10.92 -7.68
CA ALA A 240 -23.67 9.87 -6.92
C ALA A 240 -23.90 8.60 -7.73
N LEU A 241 -24.01 8.70 -9.07
CA LEU A 241 -24.23 7.55 -9.93
C LEU A 241 -23.03 6.61 -9.99
N SER A 242 -21.81 7.13 -9.81
CA SER A 242 -20.61 6.29 -9.76
C SER A 242 -20.60 5.33 -8.57
N LEU A 243 -21.39 5.59 -7.53
CA LEU A 243 -21.55 4.74 -6.35
C LEU A 243 -22.54 3.58 -6.56
N ILE A 244 -23.38 3.65 -7.60
CA ILE A 244 -24.46 2.68 -7.86
C ILE A 244 -23.93 1.50 -8.69
N HIS A 245 -22.82 1.66 -9.40
CA HIS A 245 -22.27 0.69 -10.33
C HIS A 245 -21.09 -0.13 -9.78
N ILE A 246 -20.97 -0.19 -8.46
CA ILE A 246 -19.90 -0.92 -7.78
C ILE A 246 -20.39 -2.23 -7.17
#